data_dea16b79b6648dd222d0389fa054c85c
#
_entry.id   dea16b79b6648dd222d0389fa054c85c
#
_cell.length_a   1.000
_cell.length_b   1.000
_cell.length_c   1.000
_cell.angle_alpha   90.00
_cell.angle_beta   90.00
_cell.angle_gamma   90.00
#
_symmetry.space_group_name_H-M   'P 1'
#
loop_
_entity.id
_entity.type
_entity.pdbx_description
1 polymer ?
#
loop_
_entity_poly.entity_id
_entity_poly.type
_entity_poly.pdbx_seq_one_letter_code
_entity_poly.pdbx_strand_id
1 'polypeptide(L)'
;MTSRPRDVTRRVIFLDIDGVVAPIRRWDRYGDLEPACIEVLNEIVAGAGAEVVVSSTWRYGKTVAELQEMLDAAGFIGRVADTTPLGLPGADRGDEIAAWLDAHRVTGYVIVDDHPNMGPLRSRLVLTDPGRGLQRADAARAVQILLRPSGRDGTG
;
A
#
# COMPACT_ATOMS: atom_id res chain seq x y z
N MET A 1 26.12 -24.64 8.50
CA MET A 1 24.70 -24.38 8.67
C MET A 1 24.19 -23.51 7.56
N THR A 2 23.20 -23.94 6.99
CA THR A 2 22.64 -23.23 5.87
C THR A 2 21.80 -22.06 6.30
N SER A 3 22.03 -20.94 5.66
CA SER A 3 21.18 -19.78 5.86
C SER A 3 19.79 -20.08 5.39
N ARG A 4 18.84 -19.58 6.08
CA ARG A 4 17.44 -19.87 5.85
C ARG A 4 16.72 -18.65 5.33
N PRO A 5 15.98 -18.79 4.25
CA PRO A 5 15.24 -17.65 3.73
C PRO A 5 14.18 -17.13 4.69
N ARG A 6 13.80 -17.91 5.66
CA ARG A 6 12.81 -17.48 6.62
C ARG A 6 13.19 -16.23 7.39
N ASP A 7 14.47 -15.91 7.40
CA ASP A 7 14.91 -14.72 8.10
C ASP A 7 14.62 -13.45 7.33
N VAL A 8 14.17 -13.60 6.10
CA VAL A 8 13.85 -12.44 5.28
C VAL A 8 12.57 -11.80 5.80
N THR A 9 12.71 -10.56 6.20
CA THR A 9 11.56 -9.74 6.58
C THR A 9 10.94 -9.17 5.33
N ARG A 10 9.64 -9.33 5.18
CA ARG A 10 8.92 -8.73 4.08
C ARG A 10 7.72 -7.98 4.62
N ARG A 11 7.76 -6.67 4.51
CA ARG A 11 6.66 -5.80 4.89
C ARG A 11 6.14 -5.10 3.66
N VAL A 12 4.83 -4.98 3.57
CA VAL A 12 4.15 -4.51 2.37
C VAL A 12 3.17 -3.40 2.70
N ILE A 13 3.21 -2.34 1.90
CA ILE A 13 2.22 -1.28 1.94
C ILE A 13 1.30 -1.48 0.73
N PHE A 14 0.01 -1.80 0.99
CA PHE A 14 -0.98 -1.81 -0.08
C PHE A 14 -1.41 -0.37 -0.29
N LEU A 15 -1.03 0.20 -1.40
CA LEU A 15 -1.14 1.62 -1.67
C LEU A 15 -2.23 1.94 -2.67
N ASP A 16 -3.22 2.71 -2.24
CA ASP A 16 -4.10 3.41 -3.15
C ASP A 16 -3.44 4.71 -3.58
N ILE A 17 -3.82 5.23 -4.73
CA ILE A 17 -3.22 6.45 -5.28
C ILE A 17 -4.14 7.64 -5.08
N ASP A 18 -5.35 7.59 -5.69
CA ASP A 18 -6.31 8.70 -5.58
C ASP A 18 -6.80 8.84 -4.14
N GLY A 19 -6.70 10.04 -3.60
CA GLY A 19 -7.09 10.29 -2.21
C GLY A 19 -6.04 9.89 -1.19
N VAL A 20 -4.88 9.38 -1.62
CA VAL A 20 -3.79 8.97 -0.73
C VAL A 20 -2.51 9.72 -1.06
N VAL A 21 -1.93 9.51 -2.23
CA VAL A 21 -0.76 10.25 -2.68
C VAL A 21 -1.08 11.20 -3.83
N ALA A 22 -2.33 11.18 -4.29
CA ALA A 22 -2.88 12.14 -5.25
C ALA A 22 -4.19 12.69 -4.65
N PRO A 23 -4.11 13.70 -3.79
CA PRO A 23 -5.32 14.24 -3.12
C PRO A 23 -6.35 14.73 -4.13
N ILE A 24 -7.61 14.49 -3.82
CA ILE A 24 -8.74 14.87 -4.66
C ILE A 24 -9.31 16.17 -4.09
N ARG A 25 -8.94 17.29 -4.69
CA ARG A 25 -9.35 18.62 -4.20
C ARG A 25 -10.48 19.24 -5.02
N ARG A 26 -10.80 18.58 -6.14
CA ARG A 26 -11.90 19.02 -7.00
C ARG A 26 -12.81 17.83 -7.28
N TRP A 27 -14.10 18.06 -7.17
CA TRP A 27 -15.07 16.99 -7.40
C TRP A 27 -15.12 16.51 -8.85
N ASP A 28 -14.65 17.36 -9.78
CA ASP A 28 -14.78 17.09 -11.22
C ASP A 28 -13.51 16.49 -11.84
N ARG A 29 -12.47 16.22 -11.05
CA ARG A 29 -11.25 15.61 -11.59
C ARG A 29 -10.42 15.01 -10.47
N TYR A 30 -9.67 13.98 -10.83
CA TYR A 30 -8.68 13.39 -9.92
C TYR A 30 -7.46 14.31 -9.80
N GLY A 31 -6.77 14.22 -8.68
CA GLY A 31 -5.59 15.02 -8.44
C GLY A 31 -4.34 14.41 -9.06
N ASP A 32 -3.28 15.19 -9.04
CA ASP A 32 -1.95 14.73 -9.44
C ASP A 32 -1.21 14.20 -8.22
N LEU A 33 -0.15 13.42 -8.46
CA LEU A 33 0.71 12.96 -7.38
C LEU A 33 1.29 14.18 -6.65
N GLU A 34 1.15 14.17 -5.32
CA GLU A 34 1.56 15.28 -4.47
C GLU A 34 2.90 14.96 -3.82
N PRO A 35 3.95 15.72 -4.10
CA PRO A 35 5.26 15.43 -3.50
C PRO A 35 5.25 15.36 -1.98
N ALA A 36 4.45 16.19 -1.31
CA ALA A 36 4.36 16.14 0.15
C ALA A 36 3.81 14.80 0.65
N CYS A 37 2.83 14.23 -0.06
CA CYS A 37 2.28 12.91 0.29
C CYS A 37 3.29 11.81 -0.01
N ILE A 38 4.05 11.95 -1.09
CA ILE A 38 5.10 11.00 -1.43
C ILE A 38 6.20 11.03 -0.36
N GLU A 39 6.54 12.19 0.19
CA GLU A 39 7.50 12.27 1.29
C GLU A 39 7.02 11.49 2.51
N VAL A 40 5.74 11.57 2.83
CA VAL A 40 5.17 10.81 3.94
C VAL A 40 5.25 9.31 3.65
N LEU A 41 4.94 8.90 2.42
CA LEU A 41 5.09 7.51 2.01
C LEU A 41 6.54 7.04 2.17
N ASN A 42 7.50 7.88 1.80
CA ASN A 42 8.92 7.59 1.97
C ASN A 42 9.27 7.38 3.46
N GLU A 43 8.67 8.15 4.36
CA GLU A 43 8.88 7.96 5.80
C GLU A 43 8.40 6.58 6.26
N ILE A 44 7.27 6.13 5.73
CA ILE A 44 6.76 4.80 6.07
C ILE A 44 7.71 3.72 5.56
N VAL A 45 8.13 3.84 4.31
CA VAL A 45 9.05 2.88 3.69
C VAL A 45 10.34 2.79 4.50
N ALA A 46 10.93 3.94 4.83
CA ALA A 46 12.19 3.98 5.57
C ALA A 46 12.01 3.49 7.01
N GLY A 47 10.89 3.84 7.64
CA GLY A 47 10.65 3.50 9.04
C GLY A 47 10.41 2.03 9.30
N ALA A 48 9.88 1.30 8.32
CA ALA A 48 9.54 -0.11 8.49
C ALA A 48 10.28 -1.04 7.54
N GLY A 49 11.03 -0.51 6.58
CA GLY A 49 11.69 -1.35 5.57
C GLY A 49 10.66 -2.04 4.68
N ALA A 50 9.68 -1.31 4.20
CA ALA A 50 8.56 -1.88 3.46
C ALA A 50 8.66 -1.60 1.96
N GLU A 51 8.06 -2.46 1.18
CA GLU A 51 7.87 -2.23 -0.26
C GLU A 51 6.39 -2.01 -0.54
N VAL A 52 6.08 -1.50 -1.72
CA VAL A 52 4.73 -1.10 -2.09
C VAL A 52 4.12 -2.12 -3.04
N VAL A 53 2.86 -2.48 -2.78
CA VAL A 53 2.01 -3.21 -3.72
C VAL A 53 0.85 -2.28 -4.05
N VAL A 54 0.69 -1.92 -5.30
CA VAL A 54 -0.34 -0.95 -5.71
C VAL A 54 -1.68 -1.65 -5.80
N SER A 55 -2.66 -1.12 -5.07
CA SER A 55 -4.03 -1.64 -5.06
C SER A 55 -5.03 -0.68 -5.70
N SER A 56 -4.53 0.40 -6.28
CA SER A 56 -5.34 1.44 -6.92
C SER A 56 -5.77 1.04 -8.33
N THR A 57 -6.85 1.64 -8.80
CA THR A 57 -7.26 1.51 -10.20
C THR A 57 -6.22 2.05 -11.18
N TRP A 58 -5.24 2.81 -10.72
CA TRP A 58 -4.12 3.25 -11.54
C TRP A 58 -3.32 2.08 -12.12
N ARG A 59 -3.47 0.89 -11.55
CA ARG A 59 -2.78 -0.30 -12.06
C ARG A 59 -3.38 -0.83 -13.36
N TYR A 60 -4.59 -0.38 -13.74
CA TYR A 60 -5.21 -0.80 -14.99
C TYR A 60 -4.38 -0.30 -16.16
N GLY A 61 -3.97 -1.23 -17.01
CA GLY A 61 -3.23 -0.89 -18.22
C GLY A 61 -1.80 -0.43 -17.99
N LYS A 62 -1.27 -0.57 -16.77
CA LYS A 62 0.10 -0.17 -16.45
C LYS A 62 0.88 -1.35 -15.90
N THR A 63 2.16 -1.39 -16.25
CA THR A 63 3.08 -2.38 -15.68
C THR A 63 3.60 -1.88 -14.33
N VAL A 64 4.16 -2.79 -13.56
CA VAL A 64 4.84 -2.44 -12.31
C VAL A 64 5.95 -1.40 -12.58
N ALA A 65 6.69 -1.58 -13.65
CA ALA A 65 7.76 -0.65 -14.03
C ALA A 65 7.22 0.76 -14.31
N GLU A 66 6.08 0.85 -14.98
CA GLU A 66 5.46 2.13 -15.27
C GLU A 66 4.96 2.82 -13.99
N LEU A 67 4.38 2.06 -13.07
CA LEU A 67 3.95 2.59 -11.79
C LEU A 67 5.16 3.07 -10.97
N GLN A 68 6.25 2.31 -11.00
CA GLN A 68 7.49 2.71 -10.34
C GLN A 68 7.99 4.03 -10.88
N GLU A 69 8.04 4.18 -12.21
CA GLU A 69 8.50 5.42 -12.85
C GLU A 69 7.64 6.61 -12.46
N MET A 70 6.33 6.42 -12.41
CA MET A 70 5.41 7.50 -12.05
C MET A 70 5.67 7.98 -10.62
N LEU A 71 5.83 7.05 -9.69
CA LEU A 71 6.07 7.40 -8.31
C LEU A 71 7.47 8.01 -8.13
N ASP A 72 8.46 7.46 -8.80
CA ASP A 72 9.83 7.99 -8.74
C ASP A 72 9.90 9.43 -9.23
N ALA A 73 9.15 9.74 -10.27
CA ALA A 73 9.09 11.11 -10.81
C ALA A 73 8.53 12.10 -9.79
N ALA A 74 7.73 11.61 -8.83
CA ALA A 74 7.18 12.44 -7.77
C ALA A 74 8.03 12.42 -6.49
N GLY A 75 9.16 11.72 -6.50
CA GLY A 75 10.09 11.70 -5.39
C GLY A 75 10.09 10.44 -4.54
N PHE A 76 9.40 9.39 -4.98
CA PHE A 76 9.38 8.12 -4.25
C PHE A 76 10.76 7.48 -4.26
N ILE A 77 11.17 6.98 -3.09
CA ILE A 77 12.49 6.36 -2.94
C ILE A 77 12.41 4.84 -2.73
N GLY A 78 11.22 4.30 -2.60
CA GLY A 78 11.03 2.88 -2.34
C GLY A 78 10.89 2.06 -3.60
N ARG A 79 10.35 0.87 -3.43
CA ARG A 79 10.18 -0.08 -4.52
C ARG A 79 8.71 -0.48 -4.67
N VAL A 80 8.21 -0.42 -5.89
CA VAL A 80 6.93 -1.03 -6.24
C VAL A 80 7.23 -2.47 -6.60
N ALA A 81 6.76 -3.38 -5.77
CA ALA A 81 7.05 -4.81 -5.93
C ALA A 81 6.03 -5.51 -6.80
N ASP A 82 4.77 -5.07 -6.76
CA ASP A 82 3.69 -5.79 -7.43
C ASP A 82 2.43 -4.94 -7.47
N THR A 83 1.38 -5.50 -8.04
CA THR A 83 0.02 -4.96 -7.99
C THR A 83 -0.91 -6.07 -7.52
N THR A 84 -2.05 -5.69 -6.91
CA THR A 84 -3.05 -6.68 -6.54
C THR A 84 -3.77 -7.19 -7.81
N PRO A 85 -4.35 -8.40 -7.74
CA PRO A 85 -5.01 -8.96 -8.93
C PRO A 85 -6.22 -8.15 -9.37
N LEU A 86 -6.50 -8.20 -10.67
CA LEU A 86 -7.61 -7.52 -11.31
C LEU A 86 -8.65 -8.51 -11.75
N GLY A 87 -9.89 -8.04 -11.90
CA GLY A 87 -10.90 -8.82 -12.59
C GLY A 87 -11.50 -9.96 -11.80
N LEU A 88 -11.37 -9.94 -10.48
CA LEU A 88 -12.05 -10.93 -9.64
C LEU A 88 -13.54 -10.58 -9.60
N PRO A 89 -14.42 -11.43 -10.12
CA PRO A 89 -15.85 -11.11 -10.19
C PRO A 89 -16.43 -10.83 -8.81
N GLY A 90 -17.11 -9.69 -8.67
CA GLY A 90 -17.75 -9.31 -7.43
C GLY A 90 -16.81 -8.93 -6.30
N ALA A 91 -15.51 -8.84 -6.57
CA ALA A 91 -14.53 -8.53 -5.54
C ALA A 91 -14.43 -7.03 -5.29
N ASP A 92 -14.31 -6.66 -4.03
CA ASP A 92 -13.97 -5.30 -3.66
C ASP A 92 -12.47 -5.20 -3.41
N ARG A 93 -12.00 -4.03 -3.00
CA ARG A 93 -10.58 -3.78 -2.77
C ARG A 93 -10.01 -4.71 -1.70
N GLY A 94 -10.76 -4.91 -0.62
CA GLY A 94 -10.32 -5.80 0.44
C GLY A 94 -10.16 -7.25 -0.05
N ASP A 95 -11.05 -7.69 -0.91
CA ASP A 95 -10.96 -9.05 -1.50
C ASP A 95 -9.72 -9.20 -2.37
N GLU A 96 -9.40 -8.18 -3.15
CA GLU A 96 -8.21 -8.19 -4.01
C GLU A 96 -6.93 -8.23 -3.18
N ILE A 97 -6.90 -7.47 -2.10
CA ILE A 97 -5.75 -7.48 -1.18
C ILE A 97 -5.63 -8.83 -0.49
N ALA A 98 -6.75 -9.38 -0.03
CA ALA A 98 -6.75 -10.71 0.61
C ALA A 98 -6.23 -11.79 -0.34
N ALA A 99 -6.62 -11.73 -1.61
CA ALA A 99 -6.15 -12.68 -2.61
C ALA A 99 -4.63 -12.60 -2.79
N TRP A 100 -4.09 -11.38 -2.81
CA TRP A 100 -2.64 -11.21 -2.92
C TRP A 100 -1.94 -11.78 -1.68
N LEU A 101 -2.47 -11.50 -0.50
CA LEU A 101 -1.91 -12.01 0.76
C LEU A 101 -1.92 -13.54 0.82
N ASP A 102 -2.96 -14.16 0.28
CA ASP A 102 -3.06 -15.62 0.25
C ASP A 102 -1.99 -16.26 -0.63
N ALA A 103 -1.52 -15.53 -1.63
CA ALA A 103 -0.53 -16.03 -2.59
C ALA A 103 0.91 -15.66 -2.22
N HIS A 104 1.11 -14.87 -1.17
CA HIS A 104 2.44 -14.36 -0.83
C HIS A 104 2.67 -14.43 0.68
N ARG A 105 3.94 -14.55 1.06
CA ARG A 105 4.31 -14.50 2.49
C ARG A 105 4.79 -13.11 2.85
N VAL A 106 4.19 -12.55 3.90
CA VAL A 106 4.61 -11.26 4.43
C VAL A 106 4.70 -11.35 5.95
N THR A 107 5.64 -10.61 6.53
CA THR A 107 5.79 -10.53 7.98
C THR A 107 4.93 -9.44 8.58
N GLY A 108 4.55 -8.46 7.78
CA GLY A 108 3.63 -7.42 8.21
C GLY A 108 3.12 -6.66 7.01
N TYR A 109 1.96 -6.05 7.16
CA TYR A 109 1.40 -5.24 6.08
C TYR A 109 0.51 -4.14 6.64
N VAL A 110 0.33 -3.11 5.85
CA VAL A 110 -0.61 -2.02 6.12
C VAL A 110 -1.33 -1.69 4.82
N ILE A 111 -2.58 -1.29 4.94
CA ILE A 111 -3.38 -0.80 3.82
C ILE A 111 -3.51 0.71 3.99
N VAL A 112 -3.12 1.48 2.99
CA VAL A 112 -3.27 2.93 3.01
C VAL A 112 -4.24 3.30 1.89
N ASP A 113 -5.42 3.74 2.28
CA ASP A 113 -6.54 3.91 1.35
C ASP A 113 -7.49 4.96 1.90
N ASP A 114 -8.23 5.62 1.04
CA ASP A 114 -9.26 6.59 1.44
C ASP A 114 -10.64 5.95 1.55
N HIS A 115 -10.74 4.66 1.32
CA HIS A 115 -11.99 3.91 1.38
C HIS A 115 -12.02 3.03 2.64
N PRO A 116 -13.06 3.12 3.47
CA PRO A 116 -13.08 2.41 4.76
C PRO A 116 -13.40 0.92 4.67
N ASN A 117 -13.86 0.45 3.52
CA ASN A 117 -14.51 -0.84 3.40
C ASN A 117 -13.52 -1.96 3.08
N MET A 118 -12.78 -2.41 4.09
CA MET A 118 -11.75 -3.44 3.93
C MET A 118 -12.14 -4.78 4.57
N GLY A 119 -13.39 -4.91 5.05
CA GLY A 119 -13.84 -6.16 5.64
C GLY A 119 -12.95 -6.62 6.79
N PRO A 120 -12.55 -7.90 6.81
CA PRO A 120 -11.74 -8.43 7.92
C PRO A 120 -10.33 -7.85 7.99
N LEU A 121 -9.88 -7.11 6.96
CA LEU A 121 -8.55 -6.50 6.95
C LEU A 121 -8.55 -5.10 7.56
N ARG A 122 -9.67 -4.65 8.07
CA ARG A 122 -9.82 -3.28 8.56
C ARG A 122 -8.84 -2.89 9.66
N SER A 123 -8.42 -3.83 10.48
CA SER A 123 -7.45 -3.53 11.55
C SER A 123 -6.08 -3.13 11.01
N ARG A 124 -5.85 -3.33 9.73
CA ARG A 124 -4.60 -2.96 9.05
C ARG A 124 -4.74 -1.71 8.18
N LEU A 125 -5.87 -1.04 8.26
CA LEU A 125 -6.15 0.11 7.42
C LEU A 125 -5.73 1.41 8.10
N VAL A 126 -4.97 2.22 7.36
CA VAL A 126 -4.80 3.64 7.66
C VAL A 126 -5.67 4.38 6.65
N LEU A 127 -6.75 4.94 7.15
CA LEU A 127 -7.74 5.63 6.33
C LEU A 127 -7.29 7.08 6.15
N THR A 128 -7.15 7.51 4.89
CA THR A 128 -6.78 8.89 4.59
C THR A 128 -8.02 9.73 4.29
N ASP A 129 -7.88 11.03 4.49
CA ASP A 129 -8.86 12.00 4.01
C ASP A 129 -8.58 12.23 2.53
N PRO A 130 -9.52 11.97 1.62
CA PRO A 130 -9.24 12.05 0.19
C PRO A 130 -8.79 13.43 -0.29
N GLY A 131 -9.20 14.50 0.40
CA GLY A 131 -8.81 15.85 0.02
C GLY A 131 -7.44 16.26 0.52
N ARG A 132 -6.93 15.59 1.54
CA ARG A 132 -5.60 15.86 2.13
C ARG A 132 -4.56 14.83 1.72
N GLY A 133 -5.01 13.61 1.51
CA GLY A 133 -4.10 12.51 1.27
C GLY A 133 -3.30 12.12 2.52
N LEU A 134 -2.19 11.48 2.30
CA LEU A 134 -1.35 10.93 3.36
C LEU A 134 -0.68 12.03 4.16
N GLN A 135 -0.83 12.00 5.48
CA GLN A 135 -0.31 12.99 6.41
C GLN A 135 0.70 12.35 7.36
N ARG A 136 1.52 13.18 8.02
CA ARG A 136 2.56 12.66 8.93
C ARG A 136 2.00 11.82 10.07
N ALA A 137 0.84 12.18 10.59
CA ALA A 137 0.20 11.37 11.64
C ALA A 137 -0.13 9.97 11.13
N ASP A 138 -0.45 9.86 9.85
CA ASP A 138 -0.72 8.56 9.22
C ASP A 138 0.54 7.72 9.14
N ALA A 139 1.71 8.35 8.92
CA ALA A 139 2.97 7.62 8.82
C ALA A 139 3.29 6.86 10.10
N ALA A 140 3.15 7.50 11.24
CA ALA A 140 3.43 6.85 12.53
C ALA A 140 2.53 5.64 12.73
N ARG A 141 1.23 5.78 12.42
CA ARG A 141 0.29 4.66 12.53
C ARG A 141 0.62 3.53 11.56
N ALA A 142 0.98 3.88 10.34
CA ALA A 142 1.32 2.89 9.33
C ALA A 142 2.55 2.07 9.74
N VAL A 143 3.57 2.73 10.26
CA VAL A 143 4.77 2.04 10.73
C VAL A 143 4.43 1.09 11.88
N GLN A 144 3.63 1.55 12.85
CA GLN A 144 3.20 0.69 13.95
C GLN A 144 2.46 -0.55 13.45
N ILE A 145 1.57 -0.38 12.49
CA ILE A 145 0.83 -1.50 11.93
C ILE A 145 1.77 -2.45 11.18
N LEU A 146 2.68 -1.90 10.37
CA LEU A 146 3.64 -2.70 9.61
C LEU A 146 4.53 -3.56 10.51
N LEU A 147 4.87 -3.05 11.68
CA LEU A 147 5.74 -3.77 12.60
C LEU A 147 5.01 -4.86 13.39
N ARG A 148 3.69 -4.90 13.33
CA ARG A 148 2.94 -5.99 13.94
C ARG A 148 3.01 -7.22 13.05
N PRO A 149 3.20 -8.42 13.63
CA PRO A 149 3.17 -9.64 12.80
C PRO A 149 1.88 -9.74 12.02
N SER A 150 1.96 -10.27 10.82
CA SER A 150 0.80 -10.34 9.92
C SER A 150 -0.30 -11.27 10.42
N GLY A 151 0.06 -12.28 11.18
CA GLY A 151 -0.89 -13.28 11.60
C GLY A 151 -1.34 -14.22 10.49
N ARG A 152 -0.69 -14.17 9.33
CA ARG A 152 -1.11 -14.93 8.16
C ARG A 152 -0.05 -15.91 7.68
N ASP A 153 0.89 -16.26 8.53
CA ASP A 153 2.03 -17.08 8.12
C ASP A 153 1.78 -18.58 8.26
N GLY A 154 0.54 -18.96 8.30
CA GLY A 154 0.18 -20.36 8.40
C GLY A 154 -0.13 -20.81 9.81
N THR A 155 -0.05 -19.95 10.74
CA THR A 155 -0.44 -20.29 12.10
C THR A 155 -1.92 -20.08 12.31
N GLY A 156 -2.52 -19.54 11.36
CA GLY A 156 -3.95 -19.46 11.27
C GLY A 156 -4.58 -18.45 12.06
#